data_4e077642ce0cbd415798868a17e92ad4
#
_entry.id   4e077642ce0cbd415798868a17e92ad4
#
_cell.length_a   1.000
_cell.length_b   1.000
_cell.length_c   1.000
_cell.angle_alpha   90.00
_cell.angle_beta   90.00
_cell.angle_gamma   90.00
#
_symmetry.space_group_name_H-M   'P 1'
#
loop_
_entity.id
_entity.type
_entity.pdbx_description
1 polymer ?
#
loop_
_entity_poly.entity_id
_entity_poly.type
_entity_poly.pdbx_seq_one_letter_code
_entity_poly.pdbx_strand_id
1 'polypeptide(L)' 'MTVTIAVNGQRRSVQPGSTVTDLVAEITGRAIATDGHAVDGSRVGVAVARNAAVVSRSLWWSTAVTAGDEIEIVTAVQGG' A
#
# COMPACT_ATOMS: atom_id res chain seq x y z
N MET A 1 -2.27 12.74 -16.08
CA MET A 1 -3.46 12.70 -15.21
C MET A 1 -3.14 11.92 -13.94
N THR A 2 -3.60 12.40 -12.80
CA THR A 2 -3.43 11.70 -11.53
C THR A 2 -4.76 11.66 -10.80
N VAL A 3 -4.88 10.76 -9.85
CA VAL A 3 -5.99 10.74 -8.90
C VAL A 3 -5.47 11.06 -7.51
N THR A 4 -6.29 11.66 -6.69
CA THR A 4 -5.92 12.04 -5.34
C THR A 4 -6.54 11.08 -4.35
N ILE A 5 -5.72 10.55 -3.47
CA ILE A 5 -6.13 9.69 -2.36
C ILE A 5 -5.60 10.29 -1.07
N ALA A 6 -6.01 9.74 0.06
CA ALA A 6 -5.42 10.08 1.35
C ALA A 6 -4.65 8.88 1.85
N VAL A 7 -3.42 9.10 2.30
CA VAL A 7 -2.61 8.05 2.93
C VAL A 7 -2.26 8.52 4.33
N ASN A 8 -2.75 7.84 5.32
CA ASN A 8 -2.59 8.20 6.73
C ASN A 8 -3.00 9.66 6.98
N GLY A 9 -4.12 10.06 6.36
CA GLY A 9 -4.68 11.40 6.52
C GLY A 9 -4.03 12.48 5.66
N GLN A 10 -3.05 12.15 4.83
CA GLN A 10 -2.37 13.11 3.97
C GLN A 10 -2.72 12.88 2.52
N ARG A 11 -2.99 13.94 1.79
CA ARG A 11 -3.27 13.87 0.37
C ARG A 11 -2.06 13.40 -0.40
N ARG A 12 -2.31 12.52 -1.37
CA ARG A 12 -1.27 11.99 -2.22
C ARG A 12 -1.81 11.79 -3.62
N SER A 13 -1.07 12.24 -4.61
CA SER A 13 -1.43 12.03 -6.02
C SER A 13 -0.78 10.75 -6.51
N VAL A 14 -1.56 9.91 -7.17
CA VAL A 14 -1.06 8.67 -7.73
C VAL A 14 -1.56 8.52 -9.16
N GLN A 15 -0.90 7.67 -9.94
CA GLN A 15 -1.33 7.38 -11.30
C GLN A 15 -2.61 6.57 -11.27
N PRO A 16 -3.54 6.81 -12.21
CA PRO A 16 -4.73 5.96 -12.34
C PRO A 16 -4.31 4.51 -12.53
N GLY A 17 -5.00 3.59 -11.85
CA GLY A 17 -4.67 2.18 -11.92
C GLY A 17 -3.60 1.73 -10.96
N SER A 18 -3.03 2.64 -10.16
CA SER A 18 -2.09 2.26 -9.12
C SER A 18 -2.77 1.29 -8.14
N THR A 19 -2.01 0.31 -7.67
CA THR A 19 -2.50 -0.68 -6.73
C THR A 19 -1.94 -0.43 -5.34
N VAL A 20 -2.46 -1.17 -4.37
CA VAL A 20 -1.91 -1.14 -3.01
C VAL A 20 -0.44 -1.56 -3.03
N THR A 21 -0.08 -2.54 -3.87
CA THR A 21 1.32 -2.95 -4.03
C THR A 21 2.19 -1.76 -4.45
N ASP A 22 1.73 -0.94 -5.40
CA ASP A 22 2.49 0.22 -5.84
C ASP A 22 2.72 1.21 -4.71
N LEU A 23 1.69 1.45 -3.89
CA LEU A 23 1.82 2.34 -2.74
C LEU A 23 2.80 1.82 -1.71
N VAL A 24 2.71 0.54 -1.38
CA VAL A 24 3.61 -0.06 -0.39
C VAL A 24 5.05 -0.03 -0.90
N ALA A 25 5.25 -0.35 -2.18
CA ALA A 25 6.58 -0.31 -2.77
C ALA A 25 7.19 1.10 -2.69
N GLU A 26 6.38 2.11 -2.99
CA GLU A 26 6.86 3.49 -2.96
C GLU A 26 7.18 3.94 -1.53
N ILE A 27 6.31 3.63 -0.59
CA ILE A 27 6.47 4.09 0.79
C ILE A 27 7.60 3.37 1.50
N THR A 28 7.78 2.07 1.24
CA THR A 28 8.84 1.30 1.88
C THR A 28 10.16 1.37 1.11
N GLY A 29 10.13 1.83 -0.12
CA GLY A 29 11.33 1.84 -0.98
C GLY A 29 11.75 0.47 -1.44
N ARG A 30 10.86 -0.51 -1.42
CA ARG A 30 11.17 -1.90 -1.76
C ARG A 30 10.27 -2.39 -2.89
N ALA A 31 10.84 -3.22 -3.76
CA ALA A 31 10.04 -3.91 -4.78
C ALA A 31 9.21 -5.01 -4.12
N ILE A 32 7.91 -5.02 -4.41
CA ILE A 32 6.97 -5.95 -3.80
C ILE A 32 6.44 -6.89 -4.86
N ALA A 33 6.50 -8.19 -4.59
CA ALA A 33 5.97 -9.21 -5.48
C ALA A 33 4.46 -9.35 -5.34
N THR A 34 3.86 -10.15 -6.21
CA THR A 34 2.40 -10.33 -6.23
C THR A 34 1.85 -10.99 -4.96
N ASP A 35 2.70 -11.68 -4.21
CA ASP A 35 2.28 -12.26 -2.93
C ASP A 35 2.35 -11.27 -1.76
N GLY A 36 2.75 -10.04 -2.04
CA GLY A 36 2.86 -9.00 -1.01
C GLY A 36 4.16 -9.01 -0.23
N HIS A 37 5.10 -9.87 -0.60
CA HIS A 37 6.41 -9.92 0.03
C HIS A 37 7.43 -9.16 -0.82
N ALA A 38 8.49 -8.67 -0.18
CA ALA A 38 9.56 -8.01 -0.92
C ALA A 38 10.24 -9.00 -1.86
N VAL A 39 10.57 -8.52 -3.06
CA VAL A 39 11.19 -9.36 -4.09
C VAL A 39 12.54 -9.93 -3.60
N ASP A 40 13.26 -9.17 -2.79
CA ASP A 40 14.57 -9.59 -2.27
C ASP A 40 14.47 -10.51 -1.04
N GLY A 41 13.26 -10.89 -0.65
CA GLY A 41 13.04 -11.74 0.51
C GLY A 41 13.06 -11.03 1.86
N SER A 42 13.29 -9.72 1.88
CA SER A 42 13.27 -8.99 3.14
C SER A 42 11.85 -8.86 3.66
N ARG A 43 11.73 -8.66 4.97
CA ARG A 43 10.42 -8.55 5.60
C ARG A 43 9.81 -7.18 5.34
N VAL A 44 8.57 -7.17 4.91
CA VAL A 44 7.78 -5.95 4.77
C VAL A 44 6.75 -5.95 5.89
N GLY A 45 7.09 -5.27 6.98
CA GLY A 45 6.27 -5.28 8.19
C GLY A 45 5.19 -4.20 8.17
N VAL A 46 4.30 -4.23 7.18
CA VAL A 46 3.21 -3.25 7.10
C VAL A 46 1.87 -3.95 6.97
N ALA A 47 0.85 -3.29 7.48
CA ALA A 47 -0.54 -3.67 7.26
C ALA A 47 -1.24 -2.52 6.55
N VAL A 48 -2.17 -2.84 5.67
CA VAL A 48 -2.86 -1.84 4.85
C VAL A 48 -4.36 -1.96 5.05
N ALA A 49 -5.04 -0.83 5.25
CA ALA A 49 -6.49 -0.76 5.20
C ALA A 49 -6.89 0.23 4.11
N ARG A 50 -7.98 -0.06 3.44
CA ARG A 50 -8.57 0.80 2.42
C ARG A 50 -10.01 1.06 2.81
N ASN A 51 -10.34 2.34 3.02
CA ASN A 51 -11.68 2.74 3.46
C ASN A 51 -12.14 1.94 4.68
N ALA A 52 -11.26 1.84 5.67
CA ALA A 52 -11.47 1.15 6.93
C ALA A 52 -11.55 -0.39 6.85
N ALA A 53 -11.27 -0.97 5.69
CA ALA A 53 -11.26 -2.42 5.53
C ALA A 53 -9.83 -2.90 5.30
N VAL A 54 -9.40 -3.91 6.04
CA VAL A 54 -8.07 -4.48 5.88
C VAL A 54 -7.93 -5.11 4.50
N VAL A 55 -6.82 -4.82 3.82
CA VAL A 55 -6.49 -5.44 2.55
C VAL A 55 -5.44 -6.50 2.82
N SER A 56 -5.81 -7.76 2.60
CA SER A 56 -4.87 -8.87 2.77
C SER A 56 -3.68 -8.70 1.85
N ARG A 57 -2.51 -9.08 2.35
CA ARG A 57 -1.25 -8.94 1.61
C ARG A 57 -1.32 -9.59 0.23
N SER A 58 -1.95 -10.75 0.13
CA SER A 58 -2.10 -11.47 -1.14
C SER A 58 -2.99 -10.74 -2.14
N LEU A 59 -3.76 -9.76 -1.70
CA LEU A 59 -4.66 -8.99 -2.56
C LEU A 59 -4.14 -7.60 -2.90
N TRP A 60 -2.99 -7.22 -2.39
CA TRP A 60 -2.45 -5.87 -2.63
C TRP A 60 -2.25 -5.60 -4.12
N TRP A 61 -1.75 -6.59 -4.85
CA TRP A 61 -1.44 -6.42 -6.27
C TRP A 61 -2.69 -6.25 -7.14
N SER A 62 -3.83 -6.77 -6.68
CA SER A 62 -5.08 -6.72 -7.43
C SER A 62 -6.06 -5.67 -6.92
N THR A 63 -5.68 -4.92 -5.88
CA THR A 63 -6.55 -3.89 -5.31
C THR A 63 -6.10 -2.53 -5.83
N ALA A 64 -6.83 -1.99 -6.80
CA ALA A 64 -6.55 -0.67 -7.34
C ALA A 64 -7.06 0.40 -6.36
N VAL A 65 -6.29 1.48 -6.24
CA VAL A 65 -6.75 2.64 -5.49
C VAL A 65 -7.47 3.58 -6.44
N THR A 66 -8.52 4.21 -5.95
CA THR A 66 -9.35 5.12 -6.75
C THR A 66 -9.44 6.48 -6.07
N ALA A 67 -9.85 7.48 -6.84
CA ALA A 67 -9.95 8.85 -6.32
C ALA A 67 -10.81 8.87 -5.06
N GLY A 68 -10.33 9.56 -4.05
CA GLY A 68 -11.03 9.71 -2.78
C GLY A 68 -10.83 8.57 -1.80
N ASP A 69 -10.09 7.52 -2.16
CA ASP A 69 -9.83 6.43 -1.23
C ASP A 69 -9.04 6.91 -0.03
N GLU A 70 -9.35 6.35 1.12
CA GLU A 70 -8.61 6.57 2.36
C GLU A 70 -7.81 5.32 2.66
N ILE A 71 -6.49 5.45 2.58
CA ILE A 71 -5.57 4.35 2.79
C ILE A 71 -4.85 4.56 4.12
N GLU A 72 -4.80 3.52 4.92
CA GLU A 72 -4.01 3.51 6.14
C GLU A 72 -2.92 2.46 6.02
N ILE A 73 -1.69 2.87 6.24
CA ILE A 73 -0.55 1.96 6.22
C ILE A 73 0.10 2.03 7.59
N VAL A 74 0.07 0.92 8.30
CA VAL A 74 0.62 0.82 9.64
C VAL A 74 1.87 -0.03 9.57
N THR A 75 3.00 0.54 9.99
CA THR A 75 4.25 -0.19 10.06
C THR A 75 4.26 -1.01 11.33
N ALA A 76 4.49 -2.30 11.20
CA ALA A 76 4.65 -3.15 12.36
C ALA A 76 5.94 -2.78 13.07
N VAL A 77 5.82 -2.39 14.34
CA VAL A 77 6.99 -2.14 15.16
C VAL A 77 7.52 -3.49 15.59
N GLN A 78 8.74 -3.80 15.18
CA GLN A 78 9.41 -4.98 15.67
C GLN A 78 9.83 -4.66 17.10
N GLY A 79 9.16 -5.27 18.01
CA GLY A 79 9.34 -4.98 19.44
C GLY A 79 10.65 -5.45 20.01
N GLY A 80 11.63 -5.32 19.29
CA GLY A 80 12.90 -5.79 19.78
C GLY A 80 13.95 -5.69 19.33
#